data_2e20d488b9732ed02a58cf86de9689e2
#
_entry.id   2e20d488b9732ed02a58cf86de9689e2
#
_cell.length_a   1.000
_cell.length_b   1.000
_cell.length_c   1.000
_cell.angle_alpha   90.00
_cell.angle_beta   90.00
_cell.angle_gamma   90.00
#
_symmetry.space_group_name_H-M   'P 1'
#
loop_
_entity.id
_entity.type
_entity.pdbx_description
1 polymer ?
#
loop_
_entity_poly.entity_id
_entity_poly.type
_entity_poly.pdbx_seq_one_letter_code
_entity_poly.pdbx_strand_id
1 'polypeptide(L)'
;MSTADPVPGAGTGSGGSGSPGTGGAISGGTGGALTPPAGTGGAVSSTGGSVGSTGGAGTGGATSSTGGASAGGAASGGGATGGAGLTGGRGGAPASTGGSVGSSGGAGGTVVVVVTPPVADSASKVPIMRAPTGYKVEGNFAYGKLTAQRLDVLYPTSAGPKGTQTLPAVLMFHGGGWVHSYTNNYGSGKDHMTTFSDRFLAHGFIVFNAEYRVADNTPDGALAPAAVEDALLAAKWAWDYMDYFHGDRSRFVVTGASAGGHLALMVGMATADSKLGPTHPADFKIAGIVDGYGIADVQAVLNGLAQPWIPASLPNRADVVKAVNPMTYIRKDIPPMIVVQGANDNTAPVGDSRRMVTMLKAAGADATMHEVPGAGHGYASPAGAWDDAEKAMFDWLVAHGMGK
;
A
#
# COMPACT_ATOMS: atom_id res chain seq x y z
N MET A 1 -27.03 -29.79 -61.26
CA MET A 1 -26.89 -31.23 -61.22
C MET A 1 -26.50 -31.54 -59.78
N SER A 2 -27.44 -31.75 -58.87
CA SER A 2 -28.03 -33.04 -58.49
C SER A 2 -26.98 -33.95 -57.90
N THR A 3 -27.05 -34.47 -56.68
CA THR A 3 -28.13 -35.08 -55.89
C THR A 3 -27.56 -35.30 -54.48
N ALA A 4 -28.16 -34.93 -53.37
CA ALA A 4 -29.16 -35.62 -52.60
C ALA A 4 -28.66 -36.79 -51.72
N ASP A 5 -28.99 -36.66 -50.42
CA ASP A 5 -28.92 -37.53 -49.24
C ASP A 5 -29.33 -39.00 -49.48
N PRO A 6 -29.18 -39.95 -48.52
CA PRO A 6 -29.98 -39.95 -47.29
C PRO A 6 -29.36 -40.61 -46.03
N VAL A 7 -29.99 -40.29 -44.87
CA VAL A 7 -30.02 -41.05 -43.61
C VAL A 7 -31.00 -42.24 -43.75
N PRO A 8 -30.83 -43.42 -43.10
CA PRO A 8 -31.44 -43.71 -41.80
C PRO A 8 -30.60 -44.72 -40.95
N GLY A 9 -30.88 -45.05 -39.71
CA GLY A 9 -32.03 -45.45 -39.00
C GLY A 9 -31.74 -45.87 -37.54
N ALA A 10 -32.75 -45.84 -36.77
CA ALA A 10 -32.84 -46.16 -35.35
C ALA A 10 -32.70 -47.68 -35.03
N GLY A 11 -32.22 -47.97 -33.82
CA GLY A 11 -32.20 -49.30 -33.26
C GLY A 11 -32.49 -49.26 -31.76
N THR A 12 -33.69 -49.71 -31.40
CA THR A 12 -34.25 -49.92 -30.06
C THR A 12 -33.80 -51.23 -29.43
N GLY A 13 -33.72 -51.25 -28.06
CA GLY A 13 -33.62 -52.51 -27.30
C GLY A 13 -33.31 -52.19 -25.84
N SER A 14 -34.23 -52.04 -25.01
CA SER A 14 -35.01 -52.79 -24.01
C SER A 14 -34.20 -53.58 -22.98
N GLY A 15 -34.30 -53.17 -21.69
CA GLY A 15 -34.83 -53.97 -20.63
C GLY A 15 -33.80 -54.67 -19.73
N GLY A 16 -33.88 -54.36 -18.44
CA GLY A 16 -33.23 -55.17 -17.42
C GLY A 16 -33.39 -54.60 -16.01
N SER A 17 -34.50 -54.89 -15.40
CA SER A 17 -34.83 -54.64 -13.98
C SER A 17 -34.04 -55.56 -13.03
N GLY A 18 -33.62 -55.01 -11.86
CA GLY A 18 -33.13 -55.84 -10.77
C GLY A 18 -32.81 -55.03 -9.52
N SER A 19 -33.77 -55.00 -8.59
CA SER A 19 -33.59 -54.72 -7.16
C SER A 19 -33.88 -56.01 -6.38
N PRO A 20 -33.64 -56.08 -5.03
CA PRO A 20 -32.84 -55.39 -4.06
C PRO A 20 -31.99 -56.32 -3.19
N GLY A 21 -31.02 -55.80 -2.50
CA GLY A 21 -30.28 -56.54 -1.48
C GLY A 21 -30.14 -55.73 -0.17
N THR A 22 -30.71 -56.32 0.83
CA THR A 22 -30.89 -55.86 2.20
C THR A 22 -29.60 -55.88 3.05
N GLY A 23 -29.43 -54.89 3.91
CA GLY A 23 -29.12 -55.13 5.32
C GLY A 23 -27.65 -54.98 5.74
N GLY A 24 -27.43 -54.06 6.66
CA GLY A 24 -26.22 -53.97 7.47
C GLY A 24 -26.17 -52.70 8.28
N ALA A 25 -26.95 -52.63 9.34
CA ALA A 25 -26.81 -51.62 10.38
C ALA A 25 -25.67 -52.03 11.30
N ILE A 26 -24.72 -51.12 11.55
CA ILE A 26 -23.87 -51.18 12.73
C ILE A 26 -23.91 -49.80 13.42
N SER A 27 -24.26 -49.89 14.67
CA SER A 27 -24.48 -48.85 15.67
C SER A 27 -23.21 -48.14 16.12
N GLY A 28 -23.35 -46.85 16.44
CA GLY A 28 -22.93 -46.27 17.70
C GLY A 28 -21.48 -45.90 17.83
N GLY A 29 -21.20 -44.60 17.73
CA GLY A 29 -20.00 -43.96 18.24
C GLY A 29 -20.36 -42.53 18.59
N THR A 30 -20.59 -42.29 19.89
CA THR A 30 -20.91 -41.01 20.50
C THR A 30 -19.75 -40.04 20.34
N GLY A 31 -19.97 -38.94 19.64
CA GLY A 31 -19.07 -37.81 19.50
C GLY A 31 -19.03 -36.99 20.79
N GLY A 32 -17.86 -36.86 21.36
CA GLY A 32 -17.60 -35.92 22.44
C GLY A 32 -17.44 -34.50 21.90
N ALA A 33 -18.35 -33.63 22.25
CA ALA A 33 -18.22 -32.20 22.08
C ALA A 33 -17.23 -31.68 23.13
N LEU A 34 -16.13 -31.10 22.69
CA LEU A 34 -15.22 -30.35 23.54
C LEU A 34 -15.76 -28.93 23.71
N THR A 35 -16.30 -28.64 24.87
CA THR A 35 -16.60 -27.29 25.34
C THR A 35 -15.32 -26.63 25.85
N PRO A 36 -15.07 -25.33 25.56
CA PRO A 36 -13.97 -24.61 26.16
C PRO A 36 -14.29 -24.24 27.63
N PRO A 37 -13.28 -24.14 28.51
CA PRO A 37 -13.50 -23.84 29.91
C PRO A 37 -13.94 -22.38 30.12
N ALA A 38 -14.96 -22.23 30.96
CA ALA A 38 -15.44 -20.96 31.45
C ALA A 38 -14.36 -20.27 32.31
N GLY A 39 -13.92 -19.12 31.88
CA GLY A 39 -13.11 -18.21 32.67
C GLY A 39 -13.98 -17.47 33.69
N THR A 40 -13.67 -17.64 34.95
CA THR A 40 -14.30 -16.96 36.08
C THR A 40 -14.12 -15.44 36.02
N GLY A 41 -15.22 -14.74 35.84
CA GLY A 41 -15.29 -13.29 35.93
C GLY A 41 -15.20 -12.84 37.40
N GLY A 42 -14.16 -12.10 37.73
CA GLY A 42 -14.09 -11.33 38.97
C GLY A 42 -14.75 -9.97 38.78
N ALA A 43 -15.91 -9.78 39.38
CA ALA A 43 -16.54 -8.47 39.46
C ALA A 43 -15.82 -7.65 40.55
N VAL A 44 -15.24 -6.53 40.20
CA VAL A 44 -14.82 -5.49 41.15
C VAL A 44 -15.88 -4.41 41.19
N SER A 45 -16.60 -4.37 42.33
CA SER A 45 -17.54 -3.32 42.65
C SER A 45 -16.79 -2.04 42.99
N SER A 46 -17.08 -0.96 42.27
CA SER A 46 -16.67 0.39 42.62
C SER A 46 -17.75 1.01 43.53
N THR A 47 -17.43 1.18 44.79
CA THR A 47 -18.19 2.00 45.72
C THR A 47 -17.92 3.47 45.45
N GLY A 48 -18.97 4.20 45.16
CA GLY A 48 -18.94 5.64 45.02
C GLY A 48 -18.72 6.35 46.36
N GLY A 49 -17.82 7.32 46.36
CA GLY A 49 -17.69 8.30 47.44
C GLY A 49 -17.94 9.69 46.86
N SER A 50 -19.10 10.23 47.18
CA SER A 50 -19.39 11.66 46.94
C SER A 50 -18.87 12.47 48.13
N VAL A 51 -18.06 13.49 47.86
CA VAL A 51 -17.79 14.56 48.84
C VAL A 51 -18.05 15.91 48.20
N GLY A 52 -18.87 16.67 48.91
CA GLY A 52 -19.51 17.87 48.47
C GLY A 52 -18.60 19.09 48.35
N SER A 53 -19.17 20.02 47.64
CA SER A 53 -18.76 21.39 47.40
C SER A 53 -18.77 22.25 48.63
N THR A 54 -17.74 23.09 48.80
CA THR A 54 -17.93 24.41 49.44
C THR A 54 -17.10 25.43 48.69
N GLY A 55 -17.77 26.53 48.39
CA GLY A 55 -17.26 27.63 47.62
C GLY A 55 -16.29 28.54 48.37
N GLY A 56 -15.58 29.35 47.61
CA GLY A 56 -14.76 30.44 48.08
C GLY A 56 -14.53 31.42 46.93
N ALA A 57 -15.28 32.52 46.97
CA ALA A 57 -15.04 33.68 46.12
C ALA A 57 -13.82 34.46 46.63
N GLY A 58 -12.97 34.90 45.75
CA GLY A 58 -11.86 35.81 46.05
C GLY A 58 -11.58 36.71 44.87
N THR A 59 -11.91 37.93 45.06
CA THR A 59 -11.81 39.12 44.18
C THR A 59 -10.36 39.60 44.00
N GLY A 60 -10.05 40.12 42.83
CA GLY A 60 -9.30 41.37 42.69
C GLY A 60 -7.83 41.28 42.28
N GLY A 61 -7.48 42.01 41.24
CA GLY A 61 -6.14 42.54 41.04
C GLY A 61 -5.69 42.66 39.60
N ALA A 62 -6.19 43.66 38.90
CA ALA A 62 -5.59 44.14 37.64
C ALA A 62 -4.40 45.06 37.98
N THR A 63 -3.28 44.86 37.31
CA THR A 63 -2.28 45.92 37.10
C THR A 63 -1.70 45.82 35.72
N SER A 64 -1.98 46.85 34.96
CA SER A 64 -1.36 47.21 33.70
C SER A 64 0.04 47.81 33.95
N SER A 65 1.00 47.52 33.10
CA SER A 65 2.09 48.46 32.84
C SER A 65 2.57 48.38 31.39
N THR A 66 2.39 49.53 30.81
CA THR A 66 2.83 50.01 29.49
C THR A 66 4.34 50.24 29.44
N GLY A 67 4.89 50.09 28.22
CA GLY A 67 5.93 51.04 27.78
C GLY A 67 7.27 50.51 27.41
N GLY A 68 7.71 50.75 26.22
CA GLY A 68 9.09 50.95 25.88
C GLY A 68 9.58 50.43 24.57
N ALA A 69 9.32 51.17 23.49
CA ALA A 69 10.01 51.06 22.23
C ALA A 69 11.37 51.78 22.33
N SER A 70 12.43 51.27 21.75
CA SER A 70 13.43 52.11 21.10
C SER A 70 14.25 51.32 20.10
N ALA A 71 14.47 52.00 19.00
CA ALA A 71 15.18 51.59 17.81
C ALA A 71 16.69 51.85 17.93
N GLY A 72 17.45 51.22 17.05
CA GLY A 72 18.66 51.87 16.51
C GLY A 72 19.93 51.07 16.58
N GLY A 73 20.58 50.93 15.44
CA GLY A 73 22.01 50.86 15.35
C GLY A 73 22.62 49.79 14.44
N ALA A 74 22.88 50.17 13.19
CA ALA A 74 23.76 49.47 12.26
C ALA A 74 25.25 49.83 12.55
N ALA A 75 26.16 48.86 12.30
CA ALA A 75 27.50 49.07 11.70
C ALA A 75 28.30 47.77 11.74
N SER A 76 28.60 47.20 10.60
CA SER A 76 29.86 47.13 9.83
C SER A 76 31.12 46.68 10.57
N GLY A 77 31.75 45.62 10.03
CA GLY A 77 33.21 45.57 9.96
C GLY A 77 33.92 44.31 10.37
N GLY A 78 34.38 43.50 9.43
CA GLY A 78 35.77 43.19 9.27
C GLY A 78 36.36 41.91 9.92
N GLY A 79 36.85 41.02 9.09
CA GLY A 79 38.19 40.52 9.21
C GLY A 79 38.47 39.12 9.78
N ALA A 80 38.56 38.16 8.90
CA ALA A 80 39.70 37.25 8.65
C ALA A 80 40.23 36.24 9.72
N THR A 81 40.37 35.03 9.20
CA THR A 81 41.39 33.98 9.38
C THR A 81 41.34 33.07 10.59
N GLY A 82 41.30 31.75 10.29
CA GLY A 82 41.74 30.72 11.22
C GLY A 82 41.15 29.36 10.85
N GLY A 83 41.82 28.59 9.99
CA GLY A 83 41.47 27.25 9.59
C GLY A 83 41.70 26.22 10.71
N ALA A 84 40.82 25.22 10.77
CA ALA A 84 41.16 23.90 11.26
C ALA A 84 40.28 22.91 10.49
N GLY A 85 40.91 22.14 9.62
CA GLY A 85 40.32 21.07 8.88
C GLY A 85 39.89 19.92 9.80
N LEU A 86 38.64 19.52 9.69
CA LEU A 86 38.20 18.18 10.06
C LEU A 86 37.70 17.50 8.79
N THR A 87 38.52 16.58 8.30
CA THR A 87 38.23 15.66 7.23
C THR A 87 37.18 14.63 7.73
N GLY A 88 35.90 14.92 7.56
CA GLY A 88 34.82 13.97 7.65
C GLY A 88 34.62 13.34 6.29
N GLY A 89 35.04 12.10 6.15
CA GLY A 89 34.83 11.31 4.93
C GLY A 89 33.32 11.18 4.61
N ARG A 90 32.88 11.87 3.58
CA ARG A 90 31.61 11.59 2.91
C ARG A 90 31.78 10.25 2.20
N GLY A 91 31.24 9.18 2.81
CA GLY A 91 30.98 7.93 2.10
C GLY A 91 30.10 8.23 0.89
N GLY A 92 30.69 8.13 -0.29
CA GLY A 92 29.97 8.27 -1.55
C GLY A 92 28.83 7.25 -1.61
N ALA A 93 27.62 7.73 -1.84
CA ALA A 93 26.51 6.88 -2.24
C ALA A 93 26.92 6.13 -3.52
N PRO A 94 26.69 4.80 -3.62
CA PRO A 94 26.73 4.16 -4.91
C PRO A 94 25.64 4.83 -5.76
N ALA A 95 26.05 5.37 -6.91
CA ALA A 95 25.14 5.91 -7.90
C ALA A 95 24.14 4.80 -8.23
N SER A 96 22.85 5.08 -8.06
CA SER A 96 21.82 4.31 -8.72
C SER A 96 22.09 4.51 -10.21
N THR A 97 22.64 3.50 -10.89
CA THR A 97 22.78 3.52 -12.33
C THR A 97 21.38 3.34 -12.92
N GLY A 98 20.57 4.39 -12.88
CA GLY A 98 19.48 4.57 -13.80
C GLY A 98 20.09 4.51 -15.19
N GLY A 99 19.48 3.75 -16.12
CA GLY A 99 20.00 3.43 -17.43
C GLY A 99 20.60 4.64 -18.11
N SER A 100 21.93 4.65 -18.29
CA SER A 100 22.59 5.70 -19.03
C SER A 100 22.26 5.55 -20.51
N VAL A 101 21.57 6.52 -21.07
CA VAL A 101 21.37 6.65 -22.53
C VAL A 101 22.70 7.06 -23.16
N GLY A 102 23.46 6.08 -23.64
CA GLY A 102 24.60 6.32 -24.50
C GLY A 102 24.11 6.68 -25.91
N SER A 103 24.11 7.96 -26.29
CA SER A 103 23.86 8.36 -27.67
C SER A 103 25.16 8.28 -28.46
N SER A 104 25.30 7.29 -29.32
CA SER A 104 26.27 7.34 -30.42
C SER A 104 25.56 7.90 -31.67
N GLY A 105 25.83 9.15 -32.01
CA GLY A 105 25.31 9.80 -33.21
C GLY A 105 25.84 9.13 -34.48
N GLY A 106 24.94 8.43 -35.18
CA GLY A 106 25.12 7.96 -36.54
C GLY A 106 23.78 8.08 -37.23
N ALA A 107 23.78 8.70 -38.40
CA ALA A 107 22.57 8.98 -39.22
C ALA A 107 21.77 7.68 -39.46
N GLY A 108 20.50 7.65 -39.03
CA GLY A 108 19.51 6.63 -39.41
C GLY A 108 19.46 5.35 -38.57
N GLY A 109 20.18 5.28 -37.42
CA GLY A 109 20.14 4.11 -36.55
C GLY A 109 18.99 4.19 -35.52
N THR A 110 18.21 3.11 -35.44
CA THR A 110 17.29 2.88 -34.31
C THR A 110 18.08 2.91 -33.00
N VAL A 111 17.79 3.86 -32.11
CA VAL A 111 18.42 3.90 -30.80
C VAL A 111 17.92 2.68 -30.03
N VAL A 112 18.78 1.68 -29.88
CA VAL A 112 18.51 0.54 -28.98
C VAL A 112 18.81 1.03 -27.57
N VAL A 113 17.77 1.34 -26.82
CA VAL A 113 17.89 1.60 -25.39
C VAL A 113 18.21 0.29 -24.71
N VAL A 114 19.47 0.12 -24.32
CA VAL A 114 19.88 -1.04 -23.50
C VAL A 114 19.48 -0.74 -22.06
N VAL A 115 18.38 -1.32 -21.64
CA VAL A 115 17.94 -1.24 -20.24
C VAL A 115 18.83 -2.20 -19.44
N THR A 116 19.63 -1.65 -18.53
CA THR A 116 20.44 -2.47 -17.61
C THR A 116 19.51 -3.27 -16.70
N PRO A 117 19.66 -4.61 -16.60
CA PRO A 117 18.84 -5.41 -15.70
C PRO A 117 18.98 -4.95 -14.24
N PRO A 118 17.90 -4.95 -13.45
CA PRO A 118 18.01 -4.76 -12.01
C PRO A 118 18.75 -5.94 -11.39
N VAL A 119 19.46 -5.69 -10.29
CA VAL A 119 20.22 -6.71 -9.60
C VAL A 119 19.46 -7.14 -8.34
N ALA A 120 19.12 -8.43 -8.26
CA ALA A 120 18.55 -9.02 -7.06
C ALA A 120 19.60 -9.13 -5.94
N ASP A 121 19.20 -8.82 -4.71
CA ASP A 121 20.03 -9.01 -3.53
C ASP A 121 19.94 -10.46 -3.05
N SER A 122 20.85 -11.30 -3.51
CA SER A 122 20.91 -12.72 -3.13
C SER A 122 21.26 -12.95 -1.65
N ALA A 123 21.78 -11.93 -0.96
CA ALA A 123 22.09 -12.00 0.48
C ALA A 123 20.91 -11.59 1.35
N SER A 124 19.85 -11.06 0.76
CA SER A 124 18.65 -10.62 1.48
C SER A 124 18.00 -11.78 2.24
N LYS A 125 17.53 -11.47 3.47
CA LYS A 125 16.71 -12.37 4.28
C LYS A 125 15.20 -12.09 4.15
N VAL A 126 14.82 -11.08 3.38
CA VAL A 126 13.43 -10.79 3.10
C VAL A 126 12.84 -11.93 2.26
N PRO A 127 11.75 -12.55 2.68
CA PRO A 127 11.12 -13.63 1.91
C PRO A 127 10.70 -13.17 0.51
N ILE A 128 10.91 -14.00 -0.48
CA ILE A 128 10.39 -13.77 -1.84
C ILE A 128 8.99 -14.37 -1.92
N MET A 129 8.07 -13.62 -2.52
CA MET A 129 6.70 -14.10 -2.74
C MET A 129 6.67 -15.38 -3.58
N ARG A 130 5.64 -16.19 -3.34
CA ARG A 130 5.34 -17.34 -4.21
C ARG A 130 4.54 -16.86 -5.42
N ALA A 131 4.99 -17.18 -6.61
CA ALA A 131 4.22 -16.96 -7.83
C ALA A 131 3.15 -18.06 -8.01
N PRO A 132 1.91 -17.72 -8.41
CA PRO A 132 0.91 -18.70 -8.84
C PRO A 132 1.36 -19.48 -10.09
N THR A 133 0.69 -20.59 -10.39
CA THR A 133 0.93 -21.36 -11.63
C THR A 133 0.70 -20.49 -12.86
N GLY A 134 1.64 -20.49 -13.80
CA GLY A 134 1.58 -19.65 -15.01
C GLY A 134 2.24 -18.28 -14.85
N TYR A 135 2.75 -17.96 -13.66
CA TYR A 135 3.42 -16.70 -13.38
C TYR A 135 4.86 -16.95 -12.92
N LYS A 136 5.68 -15.93 -13.04
CA LYS A 136 7.05 -15.88 -12.52
C LYS A 136 7.16 -14.85 -11.42
N VAL A 137 8.13 -15.05 -10.53
CA VAL A 137 8.59 -14.03 -9.59
C VAL A 137 10.09 -13.87 -9.76
N GLU A 138 10.53 -12.64 -9.83
CA GLU A 138 11.91 -12.23 -9.61
C GLU A 138 11.91 -11.34 -8.37
N GLY A 139 12.73 -11.65 -7.37
CA GLY A 139 12.55 -11.08 -6.04
C GLY A 139 13.80 -10.52 -5.41
N ASN A 140 13.56 -9.83 -4.30
CA ASN A 140 14.56 -9.15 -3.49
C ASN A 140 15.38 -8.12 -4.28
N PHE A 141 14.76 -7.43 -5.21
CA PHE A 141 15.39 -6.25 -5.82
C PHE A 141 15.53 -5.14 -4.78
N ALA A 142 16.75 -4.66 -4.59
CA ALA A 142 17.02 -3.55 -3.70
C ALA A 142 16.58 -2.23 -4.35
N TYR A 143 15.51 -1.62 -3.85
CA TYR A 143 15.11 -0.27 -4.26
C TYR A 143 15.75 0.82 -3.39
N GLY A 144 16.38 0.41 -2.29
CA GLY A 144 17.15 1.25 -1.38
C GLY A 144 18.28 0.48 -0.70
N LYS A 145 18.94 1.12 0.25
CA LYS A 145 20.16 0.57 0.90
C LYS A 145 19.87 -0.30 2.12
N LEU A 146 18.68 -0.19 2.71
CA LEU A 146 18.31 -0.87 3.95
C LEU A 146 17.71 -2.24 3.65
N THR A 147 17.73 -3.13 4.64
CA THR A 147 17.29 -4.52 4.47
C THR A 147 15.80 -4.62 4.10
N ALA A 148 14.95 -3.79 4.70
CA ALA A 148 13.52 -3.74 4.41
C ALA A 148 13.19 -3.13 3.03
N GLN A 149 14.15 -2.45 2.38
CA GLN A 149 13.92 -1.79 1.09
C GLN A 149 14.09 -2.78 -0.07
N ARG A 150 13.22 -3.80 -0.12
CA ARG A 150 13.20 -4.88 -1.13
C ARG A 150 11.82 -4.98 -1.75
N LEU A 151 11.81 -5.31 -3.03
CA LEU A 151 10.57 -5.62 -3.72
C LEU A 151 10.72 -6.87 -4.60
N ASP A 152 9.59 -7.48 -4.89
CA ASP A 152 9.46 -8.59 -5.82
C ASP A 152 8.64 -8.13 -7.03
N VAL A 153 8.96 -8.70 -8.19
CA VAL A 153 8.19 -8.45 -9.42
C VAL A 153 7.60 -9.78 -9.90
N LEU A 154 6.26 -9.80 -10.01
CA LEU A 154 5.52 -10.96 -10.49
C LEU A 154 4.90 -10.62 -11.85
N TYR A 155 4.94 -11.56 -12.79
CA TYR A 155 4.43 -11.35 -14.14
C TYR A 155 4.06 -12.68 -14.81
N PRO A 156 3.15 -12.67 -15.83
CA PRO A 156 2.83 -13.86 -16.61
C PRO A 156 4.08 -14.42 -17.30
N THR A 157 4.19 -15.74 -17.44
CA THR A 157 5.33 -16.38 -18.13
C THR A 157 5.48 -15.95 -19.59
N SER A 158 4.43 -15.41 -20.21
CA SER A 158 4.42 -14.84 -21.56
C SER A 158 4.93 -13.40 -21.64
N ALA A 159 5.20 -12.77 -20.49
CA ALA A 159 5.66 -11.39 -20.38
C ALA A 159 6.97 -11.31 -19.57
N GLY A 160 7.32 -10.13 -19.06
CA GLY A 160 8.55 -9.87 -18.34
C GLY A 160 9.77 -9.75 -19.27
N PRO A 161 11.01 -9.83 -18.73
CA PRO A 161 12.24 -9.49 -19.48
C PRO A 161 12.48 -10.28 -20.76
N LYS A 162 11.83 -11.45 -20.91
CA LYS A 162 11.93 -12.31 -22.09
C LYS A 162 10.64 -12.34 -22.92
N GLY A 163 9.63 -11.60 -22.50
CA GLY A 163 8.35 -11.50 -23.17
C GLY A 163 8.34 -10.39 -24.23
N THR A 164 7.24 -10.32 -24.98
CA THR A 164 7.01 -9.28 -25.96
C THR A 164 5.75 -8.46 -25.70
N GLN A 165 4.98 -8.87 -24.68
CA GLN A 165 3.74 -8.19 -24.32
C GLN A 165 4.02 -7.03 -23.36
N THR A 166 3.50 -5.86 -23.70
CA THR A 166 3.45 -4.72 -22.78
C THR A 166 2.15 -4.78 -21.98
N LEU A 167 2.26 -4.81 -20.67
CA LEU A 167 1.15 -5.02 -19.75
C LEU A 167 1.00 -3.82 -18.79
N PRO A 168 -0.22 -3.55 -18.30
CA PRO A 168 -0.39 -2.62 -17.19
C PRO A 168 0.43 -3.08 -15.99
N ALA A 169 0.83 -2.14 -15.14
CA ALA A 169 1.65 -2.43 -13.97
C ALA A 169 1.02 -1.87 -12.70
N VAL A 170 1.20 -2.58 -11.61
CA VAL A 170 0.76 -2.12 -10.29
C VAL A 170 1.90 -2.22 -9.29
N LEU A 171 2.12 -1.15 -8.53
CA LEU A 171 2.96 -1.17 -7.33
C LEU A 171 2.06 -1.32 -6.12
N MET A 172 2.37 -2.28 -5.24
CA MET A 172 1.55 -2.54 -4.08
C MET A 172 2.35 -2.57 -2.78
N PHE A 173 1.66 -2.20 -1.69
CA PHE A 173 2.19 -2.13 -0.34
C PHE A 173 1.32 -2.92 0.62
N HIS A 174 1.96 -3.67 1.52
CA HIS A 174 1.25 -4.48 2.52
C HIS A 174 0.65 -3.63 3.65
N GLY A 175 -0.31 -4.21 4.37
CA GLY A 175 -0.87 -3.67 5.61
C GLY A 175 0.04 -3.91 6.82
N GLY A 176 -0.56 -3.82 8.02
CA GLY A 176 0.15 -4.11 9.28
C GLY A 176 0.39 -2.89 10.15
N GLY A 177 -0.38 -1.79 9.96
CA GLY A 177 -0.37 -0.61 10.85
C GLY A 177 0.98 0.09 10.93
N TRP A 178 1.84 -0.03 9.91
CA TRP A 178 3.22 0.48 9.85
C TRP A 178 4.16 -0.09 10.93
N VAL A 179 3.77 -1.18 11.61
CA VAL A 179 4.55 -1.82 12.69
C VAL A 179 4.81 -3.31 12.44
N HIS A 180 4.16 -3.90 11.45
CA HIS A 180 4.30 -5.31 11.12
C HIS A 180 4.90 -5.49 9.74
N SER A 181 5.93 -6.33 9.66
CA SER A 181 6.66 -6.68 8.46
C SER A 181 7.03 -8.17 8.47
N TYR A 182 7.82 -8.61 7.51
CA TYR A 182 8.36 -9.98 7.45
C TYR A 182 9.17 -10.38 8.70
N THR A 183 9.62 -9.42 9.52
CA THR A 183 10.55 -9.67 10.63
C THR A 183 9.89 -10.11 11.92
N ASN A 184 8.59 -9.93 12.09
CA ASN A 184 7.92 -10.11 13.38
C ASN A 184 6.87 -11.24 13.43
N ASN A 185 7.02 -12.26 12.60
CA ASN A 185 6.18 -13.46 12.55
C ASN A 185 4.66 -13.22 12.44
N TYR A 186 4.25 -12.06 11.97
CA TYR A 186 2.85 -11.69 11.85
C TYR A 186 2.22 -12.15 10.53
N GLY A 187 2.97 -12.88 9.69
CA GLY A 187 2.54 -13.23 8.34
C GLY A 187 2.32 -11.99 7.47
N SER A 188 2.96 -10.89 7.84
CA SER A 188 2.88 -9.59 7.18
C SER A 188 4.05 -9.39 6.22
N GLY A 189 4.16 -8.23 5.66
CA GLY A 189 5.08 -7.96 4.59
C GLY A 189 4.48 -8.37 3.25
N LYS A 190 5.31 -8.59 2.27
CA LYS A 190 4.87 -8.86 0.88
C LYS A 190 3.87 -10.01 0.79
N ASP A 191 4.01 -11.07 1.58
CA ASP A 191 3.09 -12.23 1.57
C ASP A 191 1.66 -11.86 1.99
N HIS A 192 1.48 -10.82 2.79
CA HIS A 192 0.17 -10.31 3.16
C HIS A 192 -0.62 -9.79 1.94
N MET A 193 0.08 -9.47 0.86
CA MET A 193 -0.53 -9.02 -0.39
C MET A 193 -0.82 -10.15 -1.38
N THR A 194 -0.69 -11.42 -1.01
CA THR A 194 -0.88 -12.56 -1.94
C THR A 194 -2.25 -12.50 -2.62
N THR A 195 -3.32 -12.27 -1.86
CA THR A 195 -4.68 -12.19 -2.43
C THR A 195 -4.82 -11.04 -3.44
N PHE A 196 -4.26 -9.86 -3.15
CA PHE A 196 -4.23 -8.74 -4.08
C PHE A 196 -3.38 -9.07 -5.30
N SER A 197 -2.16 -9.59 -5.08
CA SER A 197 -1.23 -9.95 -6.16
C SER A 197 -1.85 -10.94 -7.13
N ASP A 198 -2.48 -12.01 -6.63
CA ASP A 198 -3.09 -13.05 -7.46
C ASP A 198 -4.22 -12.47 -8.32
N ARG A 199 -5.03 -11.57 -7.78
CA ARG A 199 -6.11 -10.91 -8.51
C ARG A 199 -5.58 -9.97 -9.59
N PHE A 200 -4.60 -9.11 -9.27
CA PHE A 200 -3.98 -8.24 -10.28
C PHE A 200 -3.28 -9.04 -11.39
N LEU A 201 -2.59 -10.12 -11.04
CA LEU A 201 -2.00 -11.03 -12.02
C LEU A 201 -3.05 -11.67 -12.93
N ALA A 202 -4.18 -12.15 -12.36
CA ALA A 202 -5.28 -12.74 -13.12
C ALA A 202 -5.90 -11.73 -14.12
N HIS A 203 -5.92 -10.45 -13.75
CA HIS A 203 -6.34 -9.35 -14.63
C HIS A 203 -5.23 -8.82 -15.55
N GLY A 204 -4.09 -9.53 -15.63
CA GLY A 204 -3.04 -9.29 -16.60
C GLY A 204 -2.10 -8.13 -16.27
N PHE A 205 -1.93 -7.79 -15.02
CA PHE A 205 -0.96 -6.80 -14.56
C PHE A 205 0.41 -7.44 -14.29
N ILE A 206 1.45 -6.64 -14.43
CA ILE A 206 2.74 -6.86 -13.77
C ILE A 206 2.61 -6.31 -12.36
N VAL A 207 3.04 -7.08 -11.37
CA VAL A 207 2.92 -6.72 -9.96
C VAL A 207 4.31 -6.42 -9.39
N PHE A 208 4.52 -5.21 -8.91
CA PHE A 208 5.66 -4.81 -8.08
C PHE A 208 5.17 -4.81 -6.64
N ASN A 209 5.67 -5.71 -5.79
CA ASN A 209 5.22 -5.82 -4.41
C ASN A 209 6.37 -5.46 -3.47
N ALA A 210 6.21 -4.35 -2.75
CA ALA A 210 7.25 -3.75 -1.95
C ALA A 210 7.10 -4.07 -0.46
N GLU A 211 8.20 -4.48 0.16
CA GLU A 211 8.42 -4.37 1.59
C GLU A 211 8.88 -2.94 1.91
N TYR A 212 8.70 -2.47 3.13
CA TYR A 212 9.11 -1.13 3.56
C TYR A 212 9.45 -1.11 5.05
N ARG A 213 10.18 -0.08 5.52
CA ARG A 213 10.51 0.08 6.94
C ARG A 213 9.27 0.30 7.78
N VAL A 214 9.19 -0.39 8.89
CA VAL A 214 8.11 -0.30 9.88
C VAL A 214 8.66 0.11 11.24
N ALA A 215 7.81 0.59 12.11
CA ALA A 215 8.17 0.98 13.47
C ALA A 215 8.22 -0.27 14.37
N ASP A 216 9.21 -1.10 14.17
CA ASP A 216 9.51 -2.29 14.96
C ASP A 216 10.89 -2.18 15.63
N ASN A 217 11.28 -3.22 16.36
CA ASN A 217 12.56 -3.27 17.07
C ASN A 217 13.70 -3.85 16.22
N THR A 218 13.55 -3.89 14.91
CA THR A 218 14.61 -4.35 14.00
C THR A 218 15.66 -3.26 13.78
N PRO A 219 16.88 -3.62 13.32
CA PRO A 219 17.91 -2.62 13.01
C PRO A 219 17.49 -1.57 11.98
N ASP A 220 16.58 -1.93 11.08
CA ASP A 220 16.02 -1.03 10.06
C ASP A 220 14.68 -0.39 10.51
N GLY A 221 14.18 -0.75 11.69
CA GLY A 221 12.92 -0.22 12.23
C GLY A 221 12.95 1.29 12.36
N ALA A 222 11.89 1.92 11.89
CA ALA A 222 11.86 3.38 11.84
C ALA A 222 10.44 3.94 12.01
N LEU A 223 10.37 5.03 12.77
CA LEU A 223 9.15 5.81 12.96
C LEU A 223 8.79 6.59 11.67
N ALA A 224 7.60 7.20 11.65
CA ALA A 224 7.22 8.12 10.57
C ALA A 224 8.29 9.23 10.42
N PRO A 225 8.59 9.61 9.16
CA PRO A 225 7.89 9.31 7.91
C PRO A 225 8.46 8.13 7.10
N ALA A 226 9.34 7.29 7.67
CA ALA A 226 10.18 6.33 6.96
C ALA A 226 9.42 5.41 5.98
N ALA A 227 8.23 4.92 6.35
CA ALA A 227 7.42 4.08 5.46
C ALA A 227 6.96 4.82 4.20
N VAL A 228 6.63 6.11 4.32
CA VAL A 228 6.25 6.95 3.17
C VAL A 228 7.46 7.24 2.28
N GLU A 229 8.62 7.52 2.88
CA GLU A 229 9.87 7.70 2.13
C GLU A 229 10.20 6.46 1.30
N ASP A 230 10.04 5.28 1.89
CA ASP A 230 10.28 4.00 1.24
C ASP A 230 9.27 3.74 0.11
N ALA A 231 8.00 4.05 0.32
CA ALA A 231 6.97 3.90 -0.71
C ALA A 231 7.26 4.79 -1.94
N LEU A 232 7.67 6.03 -1.72
CA LEU A 232 8.06 6.95 -2.79
C LEU A 232 9.33 6.48 -3.52
N LEU A 233 10.29 5.92 -2.79
CA LEU A 233 11.51 5.36 -3.36
C LEU A 233 11.23 4.10 -4.19
N ALA A 234 10.34 3.21 -3.69
CA ALA A 234 9.89 2.04 -4.42
C ALA A 234 9.16 2.41 -5.73
N ALA A 235 8.34 3.46 -5.69
CA ALA A 235 7.64 3.97 -6.87
C ALA A 235 8.63 4.47 -7.94
N LYS A 236 9.69 5.19 -7.52
CA LYS A 236 10.76 5.58 -8.43
C LYS A 236 11.45 4.37 -9.04
N TRP A 237 11.80 3.37 -8.22
CA TRP A 237 12.46 2.17 -8.70
C TRP A 237 11.59 1.42 -9.72
N ALA A 238 10.30 1.22 -9.42
CA ALA A 238 9.37 0.56 -10.34
C ALA A 238 9.27 1.32 -11.67
N TRP A 239 9.24 2.65 -11.65
CA TRP A 239 9.26 3.49 -12.85
C TRP A 239 10.55 3.33 -13.65
N ASP A 240 11.71 3.37 -13.00
CA ASP A 240 13.01 3.28 -13.64
C ASP A 240 13.21 1.94 -14.36
N TYR A 241 12.65 0.84 -13.81
CA TYR A 241 12.76 -0.51 -14.37
C TYR A 241 11.51 -1.00 -15.12
N MET A 242 10.53 -0.13 -15.34
CA MET A 242 9.27 -0.48 -15.99
C MET A 242 9.49 -1.14 -17.37
N ASP A 243 10.36 -0.58 -18.20
CA ASP A 243 10.65 -1.09 -19.54
C ASP A 243 11.35 -2.45 -19.51
N TYR A 244 12.19 -2.71 -18.50
CA TYR A 244 12.83 -4.01 -18.34
C TYR A 244 11.81 -5.15 -18.16
N PHE A 245 10.73 -4.88 -17.44
CA PHE A 245 9.66 -5.85 -17.21
C PHE A 245 8.54 -5.76 -18.26
N HIS A 246 8.68 -4.92 -19.30
CA HIS A 246 7.65 -4.65 -20.31
C HIS A 246 6.35 -4.09 -19.70
N GLY A 247 6.47 -3.30 -18.65
CA GLY A 247 5.35 -2.57 -18.07
C GLY A 247 4.97 -1.33 -18.89
N ASP A 248 3.70 -1.02 -18.92
CA ASP A 248 3.16 0.17 -19.57
C ASP A 248 3.12 1.33 -18.58
N ARG A 249 4.01 2.30 -18.76
CA ARG A 249 4.06 3.51 -17.92
C ARG A 249 2.77 4.31 -17.95
N SER A 250 2.02 4.27 -19.05
CA SER A 250 0.74 4.97 -19.15
C SER A 250 -0.38 4.31 -18.34
N ARG A 251 -0.17 3.07 -17.88
CA ARG A 251 -1.08 2.26 -17.07
C ARG A 251 -0.39 1.78 -15.76
N PHE A 252 0.44 2.65 -15.17
CA PHE A 252 1.10 2.38 -13.90
C PHE A 252 0.22 2.81 -12.75
N VAL A 253 -0.33 1.86 -12.01
CA VAL A 253 -1.24 2.05 -10.87
C VAL A 253 -0.51 1.81 -9.56
N VAL A 254 -1.02 2.39 -8.48
CA VAL A 254 -0.58 2.07 -7.12
C VAL A 254 -1.75 1.52 -6.31
N THR A 255 -1.46 0.55 -5.45
CA THR A 255 -2.45 -0.06 -4.56
C THR A 255 -1.83 -0.47 -3.22
N GLY A 256 -2.66 -0.81 -2.28
CA GLY A 256 -2.23 -1.37 -1.00
C GLY A 256 -3.40 -1.63 -0.08
N ALA A 257 -3.11 -2.32 1.01
CA ALA A 257 -4.09 -2.74 2.00
C ALA A 257 -3.84 -2.03 3.34
N SER A 258 -4.86 -1.41 3.95
CA SER A 258 -4.73 -0.81 5.30
C SER A 258 -3.62 0.25 5.36
N ALA A 259 -2.57 0.07 6.18
CA ALA A 259 -1.38 0.92 6.17
C ALA A 259 -0.75 1.03 4.77
N GLY A 260 -0.78 -0.06 3.97
CA GLY A 260 -0.32 -0.03 2.58
C GLY A 260 -1.24 0.76 1.66
N GLY A 261 -2.55 0.76 1.90
CA GLY A 261 -3.51 1.64 1.23
C GLY A 261 -3.17 3.11 1.47
N HIS A 262 -2.86 3.46 2.71
CA HIS A 262 -2.31 4.79 3.04
C HIS A 262 -1.04 5.10 2.23
N LEU A 263 -0.09 4.15 2.12
CA LEU A 263 1.12 4.38 1.34
C LEU A 263 0.82 4.57 -0.16
N ALA A 264 -0.15 3.85 -0.70
CA ALA A 264 -0.62 4.05 -2.08
C ALA A 264 -1.24 5.45 -2.28
N LEU A 265 -2.04 5.92 -1.33
CA LEU A 265 -2.55 7.29 -1.30
C LEU A 265 -1.40 8.31 -1.29
N MET A 266 -0.40 8.10 -0.44
CA MET A 266 0.75 9.00 -0.36
C MET A 266 1.57 9.02 -1.65
N VAL A 267 1.82 7.88 -2.28
CA VAL A 267 2.51 7.82 -3.59
C VAL A 267 1.74 8.57 -4.66
N GLY A 268 0.42 8.36 -4.77
CA GLY A 268 -0.38 9.01 -5.79
C GLY A 268 -0.63 10.50 -5.54
N MET A 269 -0.85 10.89 -4.28
CA MET A 269 -1.26 12.25 -3.95
C MET A 269 -0.09 13.18 -3.61
N ALA A 270 0.98 12.68 -2.97
CA ALA A 270 2.04 13.50 -2.41
C ALA A 270 3.30 13.60 -3.27
N THR A 271 3.47 12.75 -4.29
CA THR A 271 4.71 12.65 -5.07
C THR A 271 5.22 13.98 -5.62
N ALA A 272 4.33 14.83 -6.12
CA ALA A 272 4.71 16.10 -6.72
C ALA A 272 5.12 17.18 -5.68
N ASP A 273 4.58 17.09 -4.46
CA ASP A 273 4.67 18.15 -3.46
C ASP A 273 5.48 17.74 -2.22
N SER A 274 5.71 16.44 -2.06
CA SER A 274 6.37 15.89 -0.88
C SER A 274 7.88 16.10 -0.94
N LYS A 275 8.45 16.54 0.19
CA LYS A 275 9.90 16.54 0.40
C LYS A 275 10.42 15.20 0.96
N LEU A 276 9.52 14.22 1.14
CA LEU A 276 9.83 12.94 1.76
C LEU A 276 10.49 11.94 0.81
N GLY A 277 10.24 12.06 -0.48
CA GLY A 277 10.72 11.10 -1.47
C GLY A 277 11.93 11.58 -2.27
N PRO A 278 12.42 10.73 -3.16
CA PRO A 278 13.43 11.08 -4.13
C PRO A 278 12.87 12.06 -5.17
N THR A 279 13.76 12.77 -5.87
CA THR A 279 13.35 13.46 -7.08
C THR A 279 12.95 12.42 -8.14
N HIS A 280 11.73 12.51 -8.62
CA HIS A 280 11.24 11.67 -9.71
C HIS A 280 11.62 12.26 -11.07
N PRO A 281 11.72 11.44 -12.12
CA PRO A 281 11.82 11.92 -13.50
C PRO A 281 10.68 12.87 -13.86
N ALA A 282 10.91 13.78 -14.77
CA ALA A 282 9.90 14.77 -15.17
C ALA A 282 8.65 14.15 -15.82
N ASP A 283 8.79 12.97 -16.41
CA ASP A 283 7.71 12.17 -17.01
C ASP A 283 7.06 11.18 -16.05
N PHE A 284 7.54 11.11 -14.79
CA PHE A 284 6.96 10.22 -13.79
C PHE A 284 5.48 10.52 -13.57
N LYS A 285 4.66 9.49 -13.71
CA LYS A 285 3.21 9.62 -13.55
C LYS A 285 2.60 8.34 -12.99
N ILE A 286 1.75 8.49 -11.99
CA ILE A 286 0.83 7.45 -11.56
C ILE A 286 -0.45 7.59 -12.37
N ALA A 287 -0.90 6.52 -13.03
CA ALA A 287 -2.10 6.53 -13.84
C ALA A 287 -3.38 6.46 -13.00
N GLY A 288 -3.34 5.75 -11.87
CA GLY A 288 -4.49 5.62 -10.97
C GLY A 288 -4.10 5.11 -9.60
N ILE A 289 -4.96 5.38 -8.62
CA ILE A 289 -4.84 4.93 -7.24
C ILE A 289 -5.99 3.98 -6.93
N VAL A 290 -5.68 2.76 -6.49
CA VAL A 290 -6.66 1.79 -5.98
C VAL A 290 -6.40 1.61 -4.49
N ASP A 291 -7.15 2.30 -3.67
CA ASP A 291 -7.00 2.24 -2.22
C ASP A 291 -7.84 1.10 -1.64
N GLY A 292 -7.18 0.08 -1.11
CA GLY A 292 -7.78 -1.03 -0.38
C GLY A 292 -7.88 -0.71 1.11
N TYR A 293 -9.02 -0.22 1.58
CA TYR A 293 -9.32 0.09 2.99
C TYR A 293 -8.17 0.80 3.71
N GLY A 294 -7.55 1.77 3.05
CA GLY A 294 -6.43 2.54 3.58
C GLY A 294 -6.83 3.56 4.64
N ILE A 295 -5.83 4.06 5.35
CA ILE A 295 -6.03 5.13 6.32
C ILE A 295 -6.03 6.48 5.60
N ALA A 296 -7.22 7.04 5.39
CA ALA A 296 -7.41 8.31 4.69
C ALA A 296 -6.99 9.52 5.53
N ASP A 297 -7.12 9.45 6.85
CA ASP A 297 -6.74 10.53 7.78
C ASP A 297 -5.91 9.99 8.94
N VAL A 298 -4.60 10.19 8.87
CA VAL A 298 -3.67 9.79 9.93
C VAL A 298 -3.96 10.50 11.25
N GLN A 299 -4.46 11.75 11.21
CA GLN A 299 -4.80 12.51 12.40
C GLN A 299 -5.93 11.85 13.20
N ALA A 300 -6.89 11.23 12.54
CA ALA A 300 -8.02 10.57 13.19
C ALA A 300 -7.61 9.31 13.98
N VAL A 301 -6.54 8.64 13.56
CA VAL A 301 -6.07 7.38 14.19
C VAL A 301 -4.81 7.56 15.04
N LEU A 302 -4.42 8.80 15.32
CA LEU A 302 -3.13 9.16 15.91
C LEU A 302 -2.93 8.67 17.36
N ASN A 303 -4.02 8.55 18.12
CA ASN A 303 -4.01 8.05 19.50
C ASN A 303 -4.40 6.56 19.59
N GLY A 304 -4.47 5.87 18.47
CA GLY A 304 -4.82 4.46 18.36
C GLY A 304 -3.86 3.75 17.39
N LEU A 305 -4.34 3.42 16.20
CA LEU A 305 -3.61 2.63 15.20
C LEU A 305 -2.24 3.22 14.83
N ALA A 306 -2.14 4.54 14.68
CA ALA A 306 -0.89 5.19 14.29
C ALA A 306 0.04 5.52 15.46
N GLN A 307 -0.38 5.32 16.71
CA GLN A 307 0.40 5.69 17.90
C GLN A 307 1.80 5.03 17.94
N PRO A 308 1.98 3.74 17.62
CA PRO A 308 3.30 3.12 17.63
C PRO A 308 4.23 3.65 16.54
N TRP A 309 3.68 4.05 15.40
CA TRP A 309 4.42 4.62 14.27
C TRP A 309 4.69 6.13 14.44
N ILE A 310 3.76 6.85 15.08
CA ILE A 310 3.86 8.29 15.37
C ILE A 310 3.64 8.52 16.88
N PRO A 311 4.58 8.11 17.74
CA PRO A 311 4.43 8.27 19.18
C PRO A 311 4.38 9.75 19.60
N ALA A 312 3.82 10.02 20.78
CA ALA A 312 3.74 11.37 21.31
C ALA A 312 5.12 12.05 21.49
N SER A 313 6.16 11.22 21.69
CA SER A 313 7.55 11.66 21.85
C SER A 313 8.27 11.95 20.52
N LEU A 314 7.61 11.73 19.35
CA LEU A 314 8.26 11.95 18.06
C LEU A 314 8.62 13.43 17.89
N PRO A 315 9.89 13.77 17.59
CA PRO A 315 10.28 15.14 17.29
C PRO A 315 9.50 15.73 16.12
N ASN A 316 9.11 16.99 16.21
CA ASN A 316 8.32 17.68 15.17
C ASN A 316 7.05 16.92 14.75
N ARG A 317 6.42 16.22 15.70
CA ARG A 317 5.29 15.32 15.46
C ARG A 317 4.18 15.94 14.61
N ALA A 318 3.83 17.20 14.85
CA ALA A 318 2.79 17.88 14.10
C ALA A 318 3.13 18.05 12.61
N ASP A 319 4.38 18.39 12.30
CA ASP A 319 4.86 18.52 10.93
C ASP A 319 4.96 17.15 10.25
N VAL A 320 5.40 16.12 10.97
CA VAL A 320 5.43 14.75 10.46
C VAL A 320 4.03 14.26 10.16
N VAL A 321 3.08 14.43 11.07
CA VAL A 321 1.65 14.06 10.85
C VAL A 321 1.12 14.75 9.60
N LYS A 322 1.34 16.05 9.47
CA LYS A 322 0.93 16.80 8.28
C LYS A 322 1.57 16.25 7.00
N ALA A 323 2.86 15.93 7.04
CA ALA A 323 3.61 15.44 5.89
C ALA A 323 3.19 14.05 5.42
N VAL A 324 2.72 13.19 6.36
CA VAL A 324 2.30 11.82 6.03
C VAL A 324 0.78 11.64 5.96
N ASN A 325 -0.01 12.71 6.03
CA ASN A 325 -1.47 12.64 6.00
C ASN A 325 -2.01 12.90 4.59
N PRO A 326 -2.68 11.94 3.93
CA PRO A 326 -3.28 12.12 2.62
C PRO A 326 -4.20 13.36 2.53
N MET A 327 -4.92 13.69 3.61
CA MET A 327 -5.79 14.88 3.69
C MET A 327 -5.06 16.20 3.45
N THR A 328 -3.73 16.23 3.63
CA THR A 328 -2.90 17.42 3.35
C THR A 328 -2.77 17.70 1.85
N TYR A 329 -2.94 16.67 1.01
CA TYR A 329 -2.66 16.72 -0.43
C TYR A 329 -3.90 16.73 -1.30
N ILE A 330 -5.06 17.07 -0.73
CA ILE A 330 -6.32 17.18 -1.47
C ILE A 330 -6.22 18.33 -2.48
N ARG A 331 -6.32 18.01 -3.76
CA ARG A 331 -6.32 18.94 -4.88
C ARG A 331 -6.95 18.31 -6.12
N LYS A 332 -7.18 19.11 -7.16
CA LYS A 332 -7.85 18.67 -8.41
C LYS A 332 -7.02 17.69 -9.24
N ASP A 333 -5.73 17.91 -9.31
CA ASP A 333 -4.79 17.27 -10.25
C ASP A 333 -4.07 16.03 -9.69
N ILE A 334 -4.71 15.34 -8.73
CA ILE A 334 -4.28 14.00 -8.33
C ILE A 334 -4.64 12.98 -9.42
N PRO A 335 -3.97 11.82 -9.47
CA PRO A 335 -4.42 10.72 -10.32
C PRO A 335 -5.86 10.32 -10.02
N PRO A 336 -6.64 9.84 -11.01
CA PRO A 336 -7.93 9.20 -10.75
C PRO A 336 -7.82 8.16 -9.64
N MET A 337 -8.85 8.07 -8.79
CA MET A 337 -8.80 7.24 -7.58
C MET A 337 -10.09 6.47 -7.37
N ILE A 338 -9.96 5.21 -6.96
CA ILE A 338 -11.03 4.46 -6.30
C ILE A 338 -10.59 4.08 -4.88
N VAL A 339 -11.46 4.33 -3.92
CA VAL A 339 -11.36 3.77 -2.56
C VAL A 339 -12.35 2.62 -2.46
N VAL A 340 -11.87 1.43 -2.11
CA VAL A 340 -12.72 0.26 -1.86
C VAL A 340 -12.58 -0.12 -0.40
N GLN A 341 -13.69 -0.08 0.35
CA GLN A 341 -13.62 -0.25 1.80
C GLN A 341 -14.88 -0.90 2.36
N GLY A 342 -14.72 -1.70 3.40
CA GLY A 342 -15.87 -2.29 4.10
C GLY A 342 -16.76 -1.22 4.73
N ALA A 343 -18.08 -1.35 4.53
CA ALA A 343 -19.06 -0.38 5.05
C ALA A 343 -19.08 -0.31 6.61
N ASN A 344 -18.57 -1.36 7.27
CA ASN A 344 -18.47 -1.47 8.73
C ASN A 344 -17.01 -1.42 9.22
N ASP A 345 -16.09 -0.84 8.44
CA ASP A 345 -14.69 -0.74 8.85
C ASP A 345 -14.52 0.29 9.97
N ASN A 346 -14.08 -0.20 11.15
CA ASN A 346 -13.79 0.62 12.32
C ASN A 346 -12.27 0.68 12.60
N THR A 347 -11.45 -0.09 11.90
CA THR A 347 -9.99 -0.08 12.04
C THR A 347 -9.38 1.08 11.27
N ALA A 348 -9.73 1.19 9.98
CA ALA A 348 -9.57 2.40 9.19
C ALA A 348 -10.97 3.03 9.09
N PRO A 349 -11.30 4.08 9.87
CA PRO A 349 -12.69 4.52 9.95
C PRO A 349 -13.25 4.92 8.59
N VAL A 350 -14.26 4.18 8.12
CA VAL A 350 -14.88 4.38 6.79
C VAL A 350 -15.39 5.82 6.59
N GLY A 351 -15.76 6.50 7.67
CA GLY A 351 -16.15 7.91 7.67
C GLY A 351 -15.07 8.87 7.19
N ASP A 352 -13.80 8.54 7.44
CA ASP A 352 -12.66 9.35 7.00
C ASP A 352 -12.44 9.21 5.50
N SER A 353 -12.59 8.02 4.95
CA SER A 353 -12.53 7.78 3.51
C SER A 353 -13.68 8.48 2.76
N ARG A 354 -14.91 8.41 3.30
CA ARG A 354 -16.06 9.16 2.77
C ARG A 354 -15.77 10.67 2.74
N ARG A 355 -15.18 11.20 3.82
CA ARG A 355 -14.79 12.60 3.92
C ARG A 355 -13.73 12.97 2.90
N MET A 356 -12.65 12.15 2.79
CA MET A 356 -11.59 12.38 1.79
C MET A 356 -12.14 12.41 0.37
N VAL A 357 -12.92 11.41 -0.04
CA VAL A 357 -13.51 11.35 -1.38
C VAL A 357 -14.45 12.53 -1.64
N THR A 358 -15.24 12.95 -0.64
CA THR A 358 -16.11 14.14 -0.74
C THR A 358 -15.29 15.41 -0.98
N MET A 359 -14.19 15.60 -0.24
CA MET A 359 -13.31 16.76 -0.39
C MET A 359 -12.59 16.76 -1.73
N LEU A 360 -12.14 15.59 -2.21
CA LEU A 360 -11.51 15.43 -3.52
C LEU A 360 -12.48 15.79 -4.65
N LYS A 361 -13.72 15.29 -4.61
CA LYS A 361 -14.77 15.66 -5.58
C LYS A 361 -15.07 17.15 -5.54
N ALA A 362 -15.14 17.74 -4.36
CA ALA A 362 -15.35 19.19 -4.21
C ALA A 362 -14.17 20.01 -4.79
N ALA A 363 -12.95 19.49 -4.72
CA ALA A 363 -11.78 20.08 -5.37
C ALA A 363 -11.74 19.86 -6.89
N GLY A 364 -12.65 19.05 -7.45
CA GLY A 364 -12.74 18.72 -8.87
C GLY A 364 -11.83 17.55 -9.29
N ALA A 365 -11.37 16.73 -8.36
CA ALA A 365 -10.62 15.51 -8.63
C ALA A 365 -11.56 14.36 -9.05
N ASP A 366 -11.05 13.45 -9.84
CA ASP A 366 -11.73 12.20 -10.18
C ASP A 366 -11.49 11.18 -9.06
N ALA A 367 -12.42 11.09 -8.14
CA ALA A 367 -12.35 10.20 -6.99
C ALA A 367 -13.68 9.43 -6.81
N THR A 368 -13.60 8.13 -6.66
CA THR A 368 -14.74 7.23 -6.48
C THR A 368 -14.58 6.46 -5.17
N MET A 369 -15.69 6.11 -4.53
CA MET A 369 -15.72 5.20 -3.39
C MET A 369 -16.71 4.07 -3.65
N HIS A 370 -16.27 2.85 -3.41
CA HIS A 370 -17.10 1.67 -3.34
C HIS A 370 -17.07 1.13 -1.91
N GLU A 371 -18.24 1.04 -1.30
CA GLU A 371 -18.39 0.46 0.03
C GLU A 371 -18.88 -0.98 -0.09
N VAL A 372 -18.08 -1.93 0.38
CA VAL A 372 -18.43 -3.34 0.38
C VAL A 372 -19.46 -3.61 1.48
N PRO A 373 -20.70 -3.99 1.14
CA PRO A 373 -21.79 -4.09 2.10
C PRO A 373 -21.50 -5.10 3.21
N GLY A 374 -21.67 -4.69 4.46
CA GLY A 374 -21.51 -5.56 5.64
C GLY A 374 -20.07 -5.92 5.97
N ALA A 375 -19.11 -5.61 5.11
CA ALA A 375 -17.71 -5.94 5.35
C ALA A 375 -17.07 -5.00 6.38
N GLY A 376 -16.17 -5.57 7.19
CA GLY A 376 -15.24 -4.83 8.04
C GLY A 376 -13.89 -4.62 7.36
N HIS A 377 -12.85 -4.44 8.16
CA HIS A 377 -11.47 -4.27 7.69
C HIS A 377 -10.97 -5.55 6.99
N GLY A 378 -10.47 -5.43 5.75
CA GLY A 378 -9.85 -6.54 5.01
C GLY A 378 -10.80 -7.46 4.24
N TYR A 379 -12.10 -7.18 4.17
CA TYR A 379 -13.14 -7.94 3.42
C TYR A 379 -13.27 -9.42 3.80
N ALA A 380 -12.84 -9.81 5.01
CA ALA A 380 -12.86 -11.22 5.43
C ALA A 380 -14.28 -11.79 5.54
N SER A 381 -15.28 -10.95 5.73
CA SER A 381 -16.71 -11.29 5.80
C SER A 381 -17.56 -10.08 5.40
N PRO A 382 -18.81 -10.28 4.91
CA PRO A 382 -19.46 -11.56 4.65
C PRO A 382 -18.85 -12.34 3.50
N ALA A 383 -19.30 -13.56 3.27
CA ALA A 383 -18.90 -14.32 2.08
C ALA A 383 -19.20 -13.52 0.80
N GLY A 384 -18.27 -13.51 -0.15
CA GLY A 384 -18.37 -12.73 -1.38
C GLY A 384 -17.90 -11.28 -1.26
N ALA A 385 -17.53 -10.80 -0.06
CA ALA A 385 -17.04 -9.43 0.12
C ALA A 385 -15.76 -9.15 -0.72
N TRP A 386 -14.86 -10.14 -0.81
CA TRP A 386 -13.69 -10.03 -1.68
C TRP A 386 -14.04 -9.97 -3.17
N ASP A 387 -15.05 -10.72 -3.61
CA ASP A 387 -15.47 -10.75 -5.02
C ASP A 387 -16.14 -9.42 -5.41
N ASP A 388 -16.93 -8.83 -4.48
CA ASP A 388 -17.52 -7.51 -4.66
C ASP A 388 -16.42 -6.42 -4.73
N ALA A 389 -15.45 -6.46 -3.82
CA ALA A 389 -14.31 -5.55 -3.82
C ALA A 389 -13.49 -5.67 -5.11
N GLU A 390 -13.14 -6.90 -5.54
CA GLU A 390 -12.43 -7.17 -6.78
C GLU A 390 -13.17 -6.60 -7.99
N LYS A 391 -14.46 -6.93 -8.11
CA LYS A 391 -15.29 -6.43 -9.21
C LYS A 391 -15.26 -4.91 -9.27
N ALA A 392 -15.42 -4.22 -8.14
CA ALA A 392 -15.40 -2.76 -8.11
C ALA A 392 -14.05 -2.18 -8.55
N MET A 393 -12.94 -2.76 -8.07
CA MET A 393 -11.58 -2.33 -8.43
C MET A 393 -11.33 -2.47 -9.93
N PHE A 394 -11.61 -3.65 -10.48
CA PHE A 394 -11.26 -3.94 -11.87
C PHE A 394 -12.23 -3.34 -12.88
N ASP A 395 -13.51 -3.25 -12.59
CA ASP A 395 -14.46 -2.48 -13.42
C ASP A 395 -14.03 -1.01 -13.51
N TRP A 396 -13.59 -0.44 -12.39
CA TRP A 396 -13.11 0.94 -12.36
C TRP A 396 -11.81 1.10 -13.17
N LEU A 397 -10.84 0.17 -13.02
CA LEU A 397 -9.59 0.18 -13.79
C LEU A 397 -9.85 0.08 -15.29
N VAL A 398 -10.78 -0.78 -15.71
CA VAL A 398 -11.17 -0.92 -17.13
C VAL A 398 -11.83 0.36 -17.63
N ALA A 399 -12.76 0.95 -16.88
CA ALA A 399 -13.44 2.18 -17.24
C ALA A 399 -12.48 3.38 -17.43
N HIS A 400 -11.33 3.36 -16.74
CA HIS A 400 -10.30 4.38 -16.85
C HIS A 400 -9.15 4.01 -17.80
N GLY A 401 -9.30 2.93 -18.58
CA GLY A 401 -8.29 2.49 -19.58
C GLY A 401 -7.01 1.92 -18.96
N MET A 402 -7.02 1.58 -17.69
CA MET A 402 -5.86 1.01 -16.98
C MET A 402 -5.91 -0.51 -16.86
N GLY A 403 -7.07 -1.13 -17.06
CA GLY A 403 -7.30 -2.58 -17.10
C GLY A 403 -7.39 -3.16 -18.51
N LYS A 404 -7.71 -4.46 -18.59
CA LYS A 404 -8.02 -5.21 -19.81
C LYS A 404 -9.50 -5.55 -19.85
#